data_5ab1de124c62689b0773ef0df727e292
#
_entry.id   5ab1de124c62689b0773ef0df727e292
#
_cell.length_a   1.000
_cell.length_b   1.000
_cell.length_c   1.000
_cell.angle_alpha   90.00
_cell.angle_beta   90.00
_cell.angle_gamma   90.00
#
_symmetry.space_group_name_H-M   'P 1'
#
loop_
_entity.id
_entity.type
_entity.pdbx_description
1 polymer ?
#
loop_
_entity_poly.entity_id
_entity_poly.type
_entity_poly.pdbx_seq_one_letter_code
_entity_poly.pdbx_strand_id
1 'polypeptide(L)'
;LTTQLRSRNGAVVVVTHDRALLSDVAETIVDLDPTPDDRVRVYGNGYAGYREGRRAERERWEHEFERQQNELARLQDSLSSAQNRLVSGWRPEKGTNKHGRATRAGGLVQSVHRRQEQLEAHAVTVPEPPQVFRFPELATRTGAVLLSVEVVTVTGRLTRPAAFSLSHRGRLVVTGPNGAGKSTLLSVAAGDLRPDTGTVRRPQNVRLAFLRQESELPLDRRASEFYAAHVDALVPSREAVGLSQLGL
;
A
#
# COMPACT_ATOMS: atom_id res chain seq x y z
N LEU A 1 -25.43 20.83 -3.54
CA LEU A 1 -24.79 20.69 -2.22
C LEU A 1 -23.66 21.73 -2.03
N THR A 2 -22.66 21.78 -2.90
CA THR A 2 -21.51 22.72 -2.81
C THR A 2 -21.97 24.18 -2.70
N THR A 3 -22.86 24.62 -3.57
CA THR A 3 -23.43 25.98 -3.55
C THR A 3 -24.14 26.28 -2.24
N GLN A 4 -24.93 25.33 -1.73
CA GLN A 4 -25.63 25.46 -0.46
C GLN A 4 -24.70 25.55 0.75
N LEU A 5 -23.61 24.76 0.73
CA LEU A 5 -22.60 24.80 1.81
C LEU A 5 -21.86 26.15 1.82
N ARG A 6 -21.51 26.66 0.63
CA ARG A 6 -20.82 27.96 0.49
C ARG A 6 -21.71 29.15 0.85
N SER A 7 -23.02 29.07 0.61
CA SER A 7 -23.93 30.16 0.91
C SER A 7 -24.44 30.20 2.35
N ARG A 8 -24.05 29.22 3.18
CA ARG A 8 -24.47 29.20 4.59
C ARG A 8 -23.72 30.26 5.39
N ASN A 9 -24.50 31.02 6.18
CA ASN A 9 -23.95 31.89 7.21
C ASN A 9 -23.65 31.06 8.46
N GLY A 10 -22.39 30.95 8.85
CA GLY A 10 -21.94 30.21 10.02
C GLY A 10 -20.89 29.16 9.71
N ALA A 11 -20.32 28.55 10.74
CA ALA A 11 -19.33 27.49 10.60
C ALA A 11 -19.98 26.19 10.10
N VAL A 12 -19.32 25.50 9.19
CA VAL A 12 -19.75 24.21 8.66
C VAL A 12 -18.62 23.20 8.85
N VAL A 13 -18.93 22.06 9.45
CA VAL A 13 -18.03 20.91 9.56
C VAL A 13 -18.57 19.78 8.70
N VAL A 14 -17.73 19.22 7.83
CA VAL A 14 -18.07 18.15 6.91
C VAL A 14 -17.10 17.00 7.07
N VAL A 15 -17.62 15.78 7.20
CA VAL A 15 -16.85 14.54 7.12
C VAL A 15 -17.19 13.89 5.78
N THR A 16 -16.19 13.76 4.92
CA THR A 16 -16.40 13.23 3.57
C THR A 16 -15.12 12.66 2.95
N HIS A 17 -15.27 11.71 2.04
CA HIS A 17 -14.21 11.21 1.17
C HIS A 17 -14.29 11.80 -0.25
N ASP A 18 -15.26 12.68 -0.51
CA ASP A 18 -15.43 13.33 -1.81
C ASP A 18 -14.40 14.45 -1.98
N ARG A 19 -13.36 14.16 -2.76
CA ARG A 19 -12.26 15.09 -3.03
C ARG A 19 -12.71 16.34 -3.79
N ALA A 20 -13.75 16.23 -4.62
CA ALA A 20 -14.28 17.38 -5.33
C ALA A 20 -14.98 18.34 -4.35
N LEU A 21 -15.80 17.78 -3.45
CA LEU A 21 -16.42 18.57 -2.39
C LEU A 21 -15.39 19.22 -1.48
N LEU A 22 -14.37 18.48 -1.05
CA LEU A 22 -13.27 19.02 -0.23
C LEU A 22 -12.54 20.15 -0.97
N SER A 23 -12.23 19.96 -2.25
CA SER A 23 -11.58 20.98 -3.07
C SER A 23 -12.39 22.25 -3.21
N ASP A 24 -13.70 22.10 -3.27
CA ASP A 24 -14.62 23.21 -3.51
C ASP A 24 -14.97 24.01 -2.26
N VAL A 25 -15.06 23.36 -1.08
CA VAL A 25 -15.63 24.01 0.11
C VAL A 25 -14.71 24.05 1.33
N ALA A 26 -13.70 23.18 1.41
CA ALA A 26 -12.86 23.12 2.60
C ALA A 26 -11.82 24.23 2.60
N GLU A 27 -11.77 25.01 3.68
CA GLU A 27 -10.73 26.00 3.96
C GLU A 27 -9.66 25.41 4.87
N THR A 28 -10.09 24.61 5.84
CA THR A 28 -9.24 23.91 6.81
C THR A 28 -9.61 22.43 6.82
N ILE A 29 -8.60 21.57 6.84
CA ILE A 29 -8.77 20.13 6.91
C ILE A 29 -8.10 19.60 8.16
N VAL A 30 -8.84 18.83 8.95
CA VAL A 30 -8.35 18.09 10.11
C VAL A 30 -8.13 16.66 9.65
N ASP A 31 -6.88 16.21 9.68
CA ASP A 31 -6.47 14.87 9.27
C ASP A 31 -6.23 14.01 10.51
N LEU A 32 -6.93 12.87 10.56
CA LEU A 32 -6.85 11.90 11.64
C LEU A 32 -6.05 10.65 11.25
N ASP A 33 -5.46 10.65 10.05
CA ASP A 33 -4.59 9.56 9.62
C ASP A 33 -3.35 9.44 10.53
N PRO A 34 -2.77 8.25 10.63
CA PRO A 34 -1.55 8.03 11.41
C PRO A 34 -0.42 9.00 11.04
N THR A 35 0.26 9.50 12.05
CA THR A 35 1.41 10.40 11.97
C THR A 35 2.58 9.85 12.79
N PRO A 36 3.82 10.25 12.54
CA PRO A 36 4.98 9.73 13.26
C PRO A 36 4.95 9.97 14.78
N ASP A 37 4.22 10.98 15.23
CA ASP A 37 4.08 11.38 16.64
C ASP A 37 2.66 11.16 17.20
N ASP A 38 1.83 10.44 16.46
CA ASP A 38 0.43 10.11 16.80
C ASP A 38 -0.45 11.35 17.10
N ARG A 39 -0.14 12.48 16.45
CA ARG A 39 -0.88 13.72 16.63
C ARG A 39 -1.73 14.05 15.42
N VAL A 40 -2.92 14.54 15.69
CA VAL A 40 -3.82 15.10 14.67
C VAL A 40 -3.15 16.26 13.94
N ARG A 41 -3.31 16.32 12.64
CA ARG A 41 -2.81 17.40 11.80
C ARG A 41 -3.93 18.31 11.32
N VAL A 42 -3.62 19.60 11.29
CA VAL A 42 -4.54 20.62 10.78
C VAL A 42 -3.86 21.35 9.63
N TYR A 43 -4.47 21.32 8.47
CA TYR A 43 -3.96 21.95 7.25
C TYR A 43 -4.89 23.09 6.83
N GLY A 44 -4.31 24.27 6.62
CA GLY A 44 -4.97 25.39 5.98
C GLY A 44 -4.85 25.35 4.46
N ASN A 45 -5.30 26.43 3.81
CA ASN A 45 -5.28 26.58 2.34
C ASN A 45 -6.05 25.51 1.58
N GLY A 46 -7.13 25.01 2.17
CA GLY A 46 -8.04 24.07 1.53
C GLY A 46 -7.40 22.73 1.20
N TYR A 47 -8.02 22.04 0.25
CA TYR A 47 -7.59 20.70 -0.14
C TYR A 47 -6.20 20.66 -0.82
N ALA A 48 -5.80 21.74 -1.50
CA ALA A 48 -4.48 21.83 -2.11
C ALA A 48 -3.37 21.90 -1.03
N GLY A 49 -3.55 22.75 -0.03
CA GLY A 49 -2.62 22.86 1.12
C GLY A 49 -2.53 21.57 1.92
N TYR A 50 -3.65 20.88 2.12
CA TYR A 50 -3.68 19.55 2.73
C TYR A 50 -2.82 18.54 1.94
N ARG A 51 -3.01 18.44 0.64
CA ARG A 51 -2.27 17.49 -0.19
C ARG A 51 -0.75 17.74 -0.15
N GLU A 52 -0.36 18.99 -0.25
CA GLU A 52 1.05 19.38 -0.21
C GLU A 52 1.66 19.13 1.16
N GLY A 53 0.99 19.56 2.23
CA GLY A 53 1.45 19.36 3.61
C GLY A 53 1.57 17.88 3.97
N ARG A 54 0.57 17.09 3.61
CA ARG A 54 0.55 15.64 3.86
C ARG A 54 1.68 14.91 3.11
N ARG A 55 1.91 15.30 1.86
CA ARG A 55 3.02 14.74 1.07
C ARG A 55 4.38 15.08 1.69
N ALA A 56 4.60 16.33 2.01
CA ALA A 56 5.85 16.77 2.61
C ALA A 56 6.12 16.14 3.99
N GLU A 57 5.06 15.94 4.79
CA GLU A 57 5.18 15.24 6.08
C GLU A 57 5.55 13.77 5.88
N ARG A 58 4.90 13.09 4.94
CA ARG A 58 5.20 11.71 4.62
C ARG A 58 6.62 11.51 4.12
N GLU A 59 7.09 12.36 3.22
CA GLU A 59 8.46 12.32 2.70
C GLU A 59 9.49 12.47 3.83
N ARG A 60 9.24 13.40 4.79
CA ARG A 60 10.09 13.55 5.98
C ARG A 60 10.07 12.32 6.87
N TRP A 61 8.89 11.73 7.07
CA TRP A 61 8.73 10.53 7.88
C TRP A 61 9.50 9.33 7.29
N GLU A 62 9.30 9.06 6.01
CA GLU A 62 9.98 8.00 5.27
C GLU A 62 11.51 8.17 5.33
N HIS A 63 11.99 9.38 5.10
CA HIS A 63 13.43 9.69 5.15
C HIS A 63 14.02 9.51 6.56
N GLU A 64 13.33 9.95 7.60
CA GLU A 64 13.82 9.82 8.98
C GLU A 64 13.81 8.35 9.42
N PHE A 65 12.76 7.59 9.06
CA PHE A 65 12.70 6.16 9.32
C PHE A 65 13.85 5.41 8.63
N GLU A 66 14.08 5.67 7.34
CA GLU A 66 15.19 5.07 6.60
C GLU A 66 16.55 5.42 7.21
N ARG A 67 16.73 6.66 7.64
CA ARG A 67 17.96 7.10 8.30
C ARG A 67 18.23 6.30 9.58
N GLN A 68 17.23 6.13 10.42
CA GLN A 68 17.34 5.37 11.67
C GLN A 68 17.58 3.87 11.41
N GLN A 69 16.91 3.28 10.43
CA GLN A 69 17.12 1.89 10.02
C GLN A 69 18.53 1.65 9.46
N ASN A 70 19.01 2.55 8.62
CA ASN A 70 20.35 2.47 8.07
C ASN A 70 21.44 2.58 9.16
N GLU A 71 21.23 3.43 10.16
CA GLU A 71 22.15 3.54 11.29
C GLU A 71 22.13 2.28 12.16
N LEU A 72 20.95 1.73 12.43
CA LEU A 72 20.81 0.44 13.12
C LEU A 72 21.57 -0.67 12.40
N ALA A 73 21.39 -0.80 11.08
CA ALA A 73 22.08 -1.79 10.27
C ALA A 73 23.62 -1.60 10.33
N ARG A 74 24.10 -0.37 10.24
CA ARG A 74 25.56 -0.07 10.37
C ARG A 74 26.12 -0.47 11.73
N LEU A 75 25.38 -0.20 12.81
CA LEU A 75 25.80 -0.59 14.15
C LEU A 75 25.83 -2.12 14.31
N GLN A 76 24.84 -2.83 13.77
CA GLN A 76 24.80 -4.29 13.76
C GLN A 76 25.98 -4.90 12.97
N ASP A 77 26.26 -4.39 11.78
CA ASP A 77 27.38 -4.82 10.96
C ASP A 77 28.74 -4.54 11.65
N SER A 78 28.85 -3.39 12.29
CA SER A 78 30.04 -3.01 13.06
C SER A 78 30.27 -3.94 14.24
N LEU A 79 29.20 -4.31 14.96
CA LEU A 79 29.25 -5.26 16.08
C LEU A 79 29.65 -6.66 15.57
N SER A 80 28.98 -7.15 14.53
CA SER A 80 29.26 -8.45 13.89
C SER A 80 30.71 -8.54 13.42
N SER A 81 31.21 -7.50 12.76
CA SER A 81 32.61 -7.40 12.33
C SER A 81 33.59 -7.45 13.49
N ALA A 82 33.26 -6.79 14.62
CA ALA A 82 34.11 -6.80 15.81
C ALA A 82 34.11 -8.18 16.49
N GLN A 83 32.96 -8.84 16.56
CA GLN A 83 32.82 -10.21 17.07
C GLN A 83 33.61 -11.21 16.22
N ASN A 84 33.51 -11.14 14.90
CA ASN A 84 34.24 -11.97 13.98
C ASN A 84 35.76 -11.80 14.11
N ARG A 85 36.23 -10.57 14.33
CA ARG A 85 37.68 -10.31 14.63
C ARG A 85 38.11 -10.89 15.97
N LEU A 86 37.25 -10.91 16.97
CA LEU A 86 37.50 -11.52 18.24
C LEU A 86 37.73 -13.04 18.08
N VAL A 87 36.83 -13.70 17.31
CA VAL A 87 36.89 -15.15 17.05
C VAL A 87 38.08 -15.51 16.17
N SER A 88 38.30 -14.79 15.04
CA SER A 88 39.39 -15.09 14.10
C SER A 88 40.77 -14.64 14.58
N GLY A 89 40.84 -13.56 15.35
CA GLY A 89 42.07 -13.03 15.92
C GLY A 89 42.64 -13.87 17.09
N TRP A 90 41.87 -14.87 17.55
CA TRP A 90 42.29 -15.75 18.65
C TRP A 90 43.23 -16.89 18.21
N ARG A 91 43.55 -17.05 16.92
CA ARG A 91 44.60 -17.96 16.46
C ARG A 91 45.98 -17.30 16.64
N PRO A 92 46.77 -17.68 17.66
CA PRO A 92 48.08 -17.08 17.89
C PRO A 92 49.06 -17.52 16.79
N GLU A 93 49.71 -16.56 16.13
CA GLU A 93 50.93 -16.85 15.39
C GLU A 93 51.98 -17.47 16.34
N LYS A 94 52.58 -18.59 15.90
CA LYS A 94 53.66 -19.23 16.64
C LYS A 94 54.82 -18.22 16.82
N GLY A 95 55.04 -17.75 18.04
CA GLY A 95 56.19 -16.89 18.36
C GLY A 95 55.90 -15.56 19.08
N THR A 96 54.66 -15.18 19.31
CA THR A 96 54.33 -13.89 19.96
C THR A 96 54.40 -13.98 21.49
N ASN A 97 55.10 -13.03 22.15
CA ASN A 97 55.25 -12.94 23.61
C ASN A 97 53.91 -12.89 24.34
N LYS A 98 53.78 -13.55 25.52
CA LYS A 98 52.57 -13.66 26.34
C LYS A 98 51.93 -12.29 26.67
N HIS A 99 52.72 -11.25 26.91
CA HIS A 99 52.21 -9.90 27.23
C HIS A 99 51.53 -9.19 26.06
N GLY A 100 52.05 -9.34 24.83
CA GLY A 100 51.39 -8.74 23.64
C GLY A 100 50.06 -9.40 23.25
N ARG A 101 49.86 -10.66 23.67
CA ARG A 101 48.60 -11.38 23.47
C ARG A 101 47.49 -10.91 24.38
N ALA A 102 47.79 -10.70 25.67
CA ALA A 102 46.83 -10.25 26.67
C ALA A 102 46.30 -8.85 26.35
N THR A 103 47.16 -7.94 25.90
CA THR A 103 46.81 -6.57 25.57
C THR A 103 45.93 -6.48 24.32
N ARG A 104 46.21 -7.30 23.29
CA ARG A 104 45.39 -7.33 22.05
C ARG A 104 44.01 -7.94 22.29
N ALA A 105 43.92 -9.01 23.07
CA ALA A 105 42.65 -9.63 23.43
C ALA A 105 41.76 -8.67 24.22
N GLY A 106 42.32 -7.93 25.19
CA GLY A 106 41.60 -6.92 25.96
C GLY A 106 41.04 -5.79 25.08
N GLY A 107 41.80 -5.29 24.11
CA GLY A 107 41.35 -4.25 23.18
C GLY A 107 40.22 -4.73 22.25
N LEU A 108 40.24 -5.98 21.81
CA LEU A 108 39.19 -6.56 21.00
C LEU A 108 37.89 -6.72 21.81
N VAL A 109 37.98 -7.23 23.04
CA VAL A 109 36.82 -7.34 23.94
C VAL A 109 36.19 -5.97 24.22
N GLN A 110 37.00 -4.98 24.60
CA GLN A 110 36.50 -3.59 24.79
C GLN A 110 35.84 -3.03 23.53
N SER A 111 36.39 -3.33 22.36
CA SER A 111 35.81 -2.91 21.08
C SER A 111 34.41 -3.51 20.83
N VAL A 112 34.20 -4.79 21.21
CA VAL A 112 32.89 -5.44 21.12
C VAL A 112 31.90 -4.81 22.12
N HIS A 113 32.31 -4.67 23.39
CA HIS A 113 31.45 -4.05 24.42
C HIS A 113 31.02 -2.65 24.03
N ARG A 114 31.91 -1.79 23.60
CA ARG A 114 31.57 -0.41 23.19
C ARG A 114 30.58 -0.40 22.02
N ARG A 115 30.70 -1.31 21.05
CA ARG A 115 29.75 -1.40 19.93
C ARG A 115 28.40 -1.95 20.35
N GLN A 116 28.39 -2.86 21.29
CA GLN A 116 27.17 -3.38 21.89
C GLN A 116 26.43 -2.28 22.66
N GLU A 117 27.13 -1.51 23.48
CA GLU A 117 26.58 -0.34 24.19
C GLU A 117 26.03 0.70 23.20
N GLN A 118 26.72 0.97 22.09
CA GLN A 118 26.23 1.86 21.04
C GLN A 118 24.96 1.33 20.37
N LEU A 119 24.87 0.04 20.11
CA LEU A 119 23.68 -0.59 19.56
C LEU A 119 22.50 -0.56 20.54
N GLU A 120 22.75 -0.85 21.83
CA GLU A 120 21.73 -0.80 22.89
C GLU A 120 21.23 0.62 23.14
N ALA A 121 22.11 1.63 23.03
CA ALA A 121 21.74 3.03 23.15
C ALA A 121 20.98 3.56 21.93
N HIS A 122 21.08 2.89 20.78
CA HIS A 122 20.38 3.28 19.56
C HIS A 122 18.93 2.78 19.62
N ALA A 123 17.99 3.72 19.67
CA ALA A 123 16.58 3.41 19.60
C ALA A 123 15.98 3.89 18.25
N VAL A 124 15.28 3.02 17.56
CA VAL A 124 14.42 3.42 16.45
C VAL A 124 13.14 4.02 17.06
N THR A 125 13.05 5.34 17.07
CA THR A 125 11.96 6.07 17.74
C THR A 125 10.80 6.40 16.79
N VAL A 126 11.09 6.42 15.49
CA VAL A 126 10.09 6.72 14.47
C VAL A 126 9.41 5.42 14.05
N PRO A 127 8.08 5.32 14.16
CA PRO A 127 7.34 4.13 13.71
C PRO A 127 7.45 3.96 12.20
N GLU A 128 7.24 2.74 11.72
CA GLU A 128 7.22 2.47 10.28
C GLU A 128 6.11 3.28 9.60
N PRO A 129 6.42 3.99 8.51
CA PRO A 129 5.41 4.71 7.75
C PRO A 129 4.35 3.73 7.19
N PRO A 130 3.06 4.12 7.14
CA PRO A 130 2.03 3.29 6.55
C PRO A 130 2.40 2.90 5.12
N GLN A 131 2.28 1.63 4.80
CA GLN A 131 2.67 1.12 3.49
C GLN A 131 1.73 1.62 2.40
N VAL A 132 2.26 1.85 1.20
CA VAL A 132 1.49 2.22 0.02
C VAL A 132 1.22 0.98 -0.80
N PHE A 133 -0.05 0.67 -1.03
CA PHE A 133 -0.43 -0.41 -1.92
C PHE A 133 0.10 -0.17 -3.33
N ARG A 134 0.82 -1.15 -3.87
CA ARG A 134 1.38 -1.11 -5.23
C ARG A 134 0.79 -2.23 -6.06
N PHE A 135 0.15 -1.87 -7.17
CA PHE A 135 -0.24 -2.87 -8.15
C PHE A 135 1.00 -3.41 -8.86
N PRO A 136 1.13 -4.74 -9.02
CA PRO A 136 2.19 -5.32 -9.82
C PRO A 136 2.01 -4.93 -11.29
N GLU A 137 3.13 -4.75 -12.00
CA GLU A 137 3.09 -4.60 -13.44
C GLU A 137 2.74 -5.95 -14.09
N LEU A 138 1.56 -6.03 -14.67
CA LEU A 138 1.11 -7.23 -15.37
C LEU A 138 1.57 -7.19 -16.82
N ALA A 139 2.25 -8.25 -17.26
CA ALA A 139 2.59 -8.44 -18.66
C ALA A 139 1.31 -8.59 -19.49
N THR A 140 1.14 -7.75 -20.48
CA THR A 140 -0.09 -7.66 -21.25
C THR A 140 0.20 -7.71 -22.75
N ARG A 141 -0.65 -8.44 -23.49
CA ARG A 141 -0.57 -8.51 -24.96
C ARG A 141 -1.25 -7.28 -25.57
N THR A 142 -0.53 -6.59 -26.43
CA THR A 142 -1.00 -5.36 -27.10
C THR A 142 -2.15 -5.69 -28.08
N GLY A 143 -3.21 -4.87 -28.09
CA GLY A 143 -4.25 -4.89 -29.13
C GLY A 143 -5.40 -5.90 -28.95
N ALA A 144 -5.35 -6.77 -27.94
CA ALA A 144 -6.43 -7.74 -27.69
C ALA A 144 -7.65 -7.09 -27.01
N VAL A 145 -8.85 -7.42 -27.47
CA VAL A 145 -10.10 -7.14 -26.75
C VAL A 145 -10.22 -8.13 -25.60
N LEU A 146 -10.29 -7.62 -24.37
CA LEU A 146 -10.34 -8.42 -23.16
C LEU A 146 -11.78 -8.68 -22.69
N LEU A 147 -12.68 -7.75 -22.99
CA LEU A 147 -14.10 -7.84 -22.63
C LEU A 147 -14.92 -7.07 -23.68
N SER A 148 -15.99 -7.67 -24.17
CA SER A 148 -16.98 -7.04 -25.02
C SER A 148 -18.38 -7.25 -24.42
N VAL A 149 -19.10 -6.16 -24.26
CA VAL A 149 -20.50 -6.13 -23.81
C VAL A 149 -21.32 -5.60 -24.96
N GLU A 150 -22.25 -6.40 -25.49
CA GLU A 150 -23.02 -6.09 -26.68
C GLU A 150 -24.50 -5.90 -26.31
N VAL A 151 -24.96 -4.67 -26.27
CA VAL A 151 -26.36 -4.21 -26.12
C VAL A 151 -27.11 -4.97 -25.01
N VAL A 152 -26.51 -4.98 -23.81
CA VAL A 152 -27.12 -5.70 -22.68
C VAL A 152 -28.20 -4.87 -21.98
N THR A 153 -29.27 -5.55 -21.56
CA THR A 153 -30.31 -4.99 -20.66
C THR A 153 -30.60 -5.97 -19.54
N VAL A 154 -31.14 -5.44 -18.43
CA VAL A 154 -31.65 -6.24 -17.31
C VAL A 154 -32.94 -5.57 -16.84
N THR A 155 -34.04 -6.30 -16.91
CA THR A 155 -35.37 -5.82 -16.58
C THR A 155 -35.43 -5.25 -15.15
N GLY A 156 -35.98 -4.05 -15.00
CA GLY A 156 -36.09 -3.38 -13.72
C GLY A 156 -34.79 -2.82 -13.10
N ARG A 157 -33.62 -3.12 -13.69
CA ARG A 157 -32.31 -2.72 -13.15
C ARG A 157 -31.42 -1.96 -14.13
N LEU A 158 -31.38 -2.38 -15.39
CA LEU A 158 -30.63 -1.76 -16.47
C LEU A 158 -31.53 -1.71 -17.71
N THR A 159 -32.41 -0.75 -17.75
CA THR A 159 -33.45 -0.62 -18.81
C THR A 159 -32.88 0.02 -20.08
N ARG A 160 -31.83 0.84 -19.98
CA ARG A 160 -31.15 1.41 -21.13
C ARG A 160 -30.09 0.44 -21.62
N PRO A 161 -30.13 0.04 -22.91
CA PRO A 161 -29.13 -0.84 -23.47
C PRO A 161 -27.73 -0.25 -23.32
N ALA A 162 -26.80 -1.08 -22.84
CA ALA A 162 -25.40 -0.69 -22.66
C ALA A 162 -24.49 -1.56 -23.55
N ALA A 163 -23.54 -0.91 -24.22
CA ALA A 163 -22.54 -1.58 -25.03
C ALA A 163 -21.19 -0.92 -24.84
N PHE A 164 -20.13 -1.70 -24.68
CA PHE A 164 -18.74 -1.23 -24.63
C PHE A 164 -17.77 -2.38 -24.87
N SER A 165 -16.53 -2.04 -25.18
CA SER A 165 -15.43 -3.00 -25.23
C SER A 165 -14.24 -2.47 -24.45
N LEU A 166 -13.51 -3.38 -23.79
CA LEU A 166 -12.25 -3.12 -23.13
C LEU A 166 -11.13 -3.86 -23.84
N SER A 167 -10.17 -3.12 -24.32
CA SER A 167 -8.92 -3.64 -24.87
C SER A 167 -7.81 -3.55 -23.85
N HIS A 168 -6.67 -4.14 -24.18
CA HIS A 168 -5.43 -4.01 -23.43
C HIS A 168 -5.15 -2.54 -23.04
N ARG A 169 -4.86 -2.31 -21.75
CA ARG A 169 -4.69 -0.96 -21.14
C ARG A 169 -5.92 -0.04 -21.21
N GLY A 170 -7.04 -0.54 -21.71
CA GLY A 170 -8.30 0.21 -21.70
C GLY A 170 -8.77 0.50 -20.27
N ARG A 171 -9.22 1.73 -20.04
CA ARG A 171 -9.84 2.15 -18.78
C ARG A 171 -11.24 2.67 -19.09
N LEU A 172 -12.24 2.11 -18.40
CA LEU A 172 -13.63 2.51 -18.54
C LEU A 172 -14.14 3.08 -17.23
N VAL A 173 -14.76 4.22 -17.30
CA VAL A 173 -15.50 4.81 -16.17
C VAL A 173 -16.98 4.74 -16.48
N VAL A 174 -17.76 4.15 -15.58
CA VAL A 174 -19.22 4.09 -15.67
C VAL A 174 -19.83 5.14 -14.73
N THR A 175 -20.49 6.15 -15.29
CA THR A 175 -21.08 7.26 -14.55
C THR A 175 -22.60 7.28 -14.68
N GLY A 176 -23.26 7.94 -13.77
CA GLY A 176 -24.71 8.11 -13.77
C GLY A 176 -25.30 8.28 -12.37
N PRO A 177 -26.54 8.73 -12.22
CA PRO A 177 -27.21 8.90 -10.93
C PRO A 177 -27.38 7.56 -10.20
N ASN A 178 -27.75 7.64 -8.91
CA ASN A 178 -28.10 6.43 -8.15
C ASN A 178 -29.33 5.77 -8.79
N GLY A 179 -29.32 4.43 -8.84
CA GLY A 179 -30.36 3.66 -9.53
C GLY A 179 -30.21 3.55 -11.05
N ALA A 180 -29.20 4.18 -11.69
CA ALA A 180 -29.02 4.11 -13.15
C ALA A 180 -28.56 2.74 -13.69
N GLY A 181 -28.34 1.75 -12.81
CA GLY A 181 -27.92 0.40 -13.21
C GLY A 181 -26.41 0.18 -13.31
N LYS A 182 -25.57 1.08 -12.79
CA LYS A 182 -24.09 0.96 -12.84
C LYS A 182 -23.59 -0.36 -12.26
N SER A 183 -24.01 -0.69 -11.04
CA SER A 183 -23.63 -1.95 -10.37
C SER A 183 -24.17 -3.17 -11.12
N THR A 184 -25.37 -3.09 -11.66
CA THR A 184 -25.98 -4.14 -12.50
C THR A 184 -25.15 -4.37 -13.75
N LEU A 185 -24.74 -3.31 -14.45
CA LEU A 185 -23.88 -3.40 -15.64
C LEU A 185 -22.53 -4.05 -15.31
N LEU A 186 -21.92 -3.68 -14.18
CA LEU A 186 -20.65 -4.30 -13.74
C LEU A 186 -20.84 -5.79 -13.38
N SER A 187 -21.94 -6.15 -12.70
CA SER A 187 -22.24 -7.57 -12.40
C SER A 187 -22.49 -8.39 -13.66
N VAL A 188 -23.14 -7.82 -14.68
CA VAL A 188 -23.31 -8.46 -15.99
C VAL A 188 -21.95 -8.63 -16.68
N ALA A 189 -21.13 -7.59 -16.70
CA ALA A 189 -19.80 -7.65 -17.30
C ALA A 189 -18.87 -8.65 -16.59
N ALA A 190 -19.02 -8.80 -15.27
CA ALA A 190 -18.29 -9.77 -14.46
C ALA A 190 -18.76 -11.23 -14.70
N GLY A 191 -19.99 -11.42 -15.18
CA GLY A 191 -20.61 -12.71 -15.33
C GLY A 191 -21.39 -13.21 -14.11
N ASP A 192 -21.51 -12.35 -13.07
CA ASP A 192 -22.30 -12.64 -11.86
C ASP A 192 -23.82 -12.57 -12.11
N LEU A 193 -24.22 -11.81 -13.12
CA LEU A 193 -25.60 -11.62 -13.51
C LEU A 193 -25.76 -11.87 -15.02
N ARG A 194 -26.73 -12.70 -15.41
CA ARG A 194 -27.07 -12.88 -16.83
C ARG A 194 -27.92 -11.70 -17.31
N PRO A 195 -27.62 -11.10 -18.45
CA PRO A 195 -28.48 -10.10 -19.05
C PRO A 195 -29.72 -10.75 -19.66
N ASP A 196 -30.83 -10.01 -19.72
CA ASP A 196 -32.05 -10.46 -20.42
C ASP A 196 -31.90 -10.37 -21.92
N THR A 197 -31.17 -9.36 -22.40
CA THR A 197 -30.82 -9.18 -23.81
C THR A 197 -29.33 -8.91 -23.96
N GLY A 198 -28.81 -9.13 -25.17
CA GLY A 198 -27.40 -8.89 -25.49
C GLY A 198 -26.47 -10.00 -25.04
N THR A 199 -25.19 -9.77 -25.21
CA THR A 199 -24.16 -10.77 -24.89
C THR A 199 -22.93 -10.14 -24.25
N VAL A 200 -22.27 -10.93 -23.42
CA VAL A 200 -20.95 -10.60 -22.86
C VAL A 200 -19.95 -11.62 -23.37
N ARG A 201 -18.88 -11.14 -23.99
CA ARG A 201 -17.82 -12.00 -24.53
C ARG A 201 -16.49 -11.69 -23.83
N ARG A 202 -15.84 -12.73 -23.37
CA ARG A 202 -14.51 -12.68 -22.76
C ARG A 202 -13.70 -13.86 -23.28
N PRO A 203 -12.46 -13.65 -23.79
CA PRO A 203 -11.56 -14.75 -24.14
C PRO A 203 -11.30 -15.64 -22.93
N GLN A 204 -11.17 -16.96 -23.16
CA GLN A 204 -11.00 -17.94 -22.07
C GLN A 204 -9.76 -17.72 -21.21
N ASN A 205 -8.73 -17.13 -21.79
CA ASN A 205 -7.46 -16.84 -21.11
C ASN A 205 -7.46 -15.49 -20.37
N VAL A 206 -8.57 -14.75 -20.35
CA VAL A 206 -8.68 -13.49 -19.61
C VAL A 206 -9.21 -13.77 -18.20
N ARG A 207 -8.38 -13.48 -17.21
CA ARG A 207 -8.78 -13.47 -15.79
C ARG A 207 -9.49 -12.16 -15.49
N LEU A 208 -10.61 -12.22 -14.82
CA LEU A 208 -11.41 -11.08 -14.41
C LEU A 208 -11.59 -11.16 -12.90
N ALA A 209 -11.25 -10.07 -12.22
CA ALA A 209 -11.56 -9.87 -10.81
C ALA A 209 -12.67 -8.82 -10.68
N PHE A 210 -13.64 -9.09 -9.83
CA PHE A 210 -14.73 -8.17 -9.54
C PHE A 210 -14.75 -7.81 -8.05
N LEU A 211 -14.40 -6.56 -7.75
CA LEU A 211 -14.52 -6.03 -6.41
C LEU A 211 -15.92 -5.46 -6.22
N ARG A 212 -16.71 -6.09 -5.36
CA ARG A 212 -18.05 -5.63 -5.00
C ARG A 212 -17.98 -4.44 -4.05
N GLN A 213 -19.04 -3.66 -3.97
CA GLN A 213 -19.15 -2.54 -3.05
C GLN A 213 -19.09 -3.00 -1.59
N GLU A 214 -19.72 -4.13 -1.29
CA GLU A 214 -19.65 -4.82 -0.02
C GLU A 214 -19.06 -6.21 -0.27
N SER A 215 -17.96 -6.52 0.39
CA SER A 215 -17.30 -7.82 0.33
C SER A 215 -17.42 -8.50 1.68
N GLU A 216 -18.00 -9.69 1.71
CA GLU A 216 -18.02 -10.54 2.88
C GLU A 216 -16.63 -11.19 3.02
N LEU A 217 -15.83 -10.66 3.93
CA LEU A 217 -14.54 -11.24 4.28
C LEU A 217 -14.68 -12.04 5.58
N PRO A 218 -14.04 -13.21 5.67
CA PRO A 218 -14.06 -13.98 6.92
C PRO A 218 -13.33 -13.21 8.02
N LEU A 219 -14.05 -12.88 9.09
CA LEU A 219 -13.51 -12.13 10.23
C LEU A 219 -12.64 -12.97 11.17
N ASP A 220 -12.67 -14.29 11.02
CA ASP A 220 -11.98 -15.28 11.85
C ASP A 220 -10.57 -15.63 11.32
N ARG A 221 -10.15 -15.07 10.20
CA ARG A 221 -8.86 -15.35 9.55
C ARG A 221 -8.03 -14.09 9.41
N ARG A 222 -6.71 -14.26 9.47
CA ARG A 222 -5.77 -13.18 9.14
C ARG A 222 -5.83 -12.86 7.64
N ALA A 223 -5.71 -11.59 7.30
CA ALA A 223 -5.71 -11.15 5.89
C ALA A 223 -4.62 -11.86 5.06
N SER A 224 -3.46 -12.13 5.64
CA SER A 224 -2.37 -12.87 5.00
C SER A 224 -2.74 -14.32 4.67
N GLU A 225 -3.42 -15.01 5.58
CA GLU A 225 -3.88 -16.40 5.36
C GLU A 225 -4.99 -16.47 4.31
N PHE A 226 -5.92 -15.53 4.37
CA PHE A 226 -6.97 -15.40 3.37
C PHE A 226 -6.40 -15.11 1.98
N TYR A 227 -5.44 -14.19 1.89
CA TYR A 227 -4.75 -13.86 0.64
C TYR A 227 -4.00 -15.08 0.08
N ALA A 228 -3.17 -15.75 0.90
CA ALA A 228 -2.41 -16.93 0.47
C ALA A 228 -3.32 -18.02 -0.10
N ALA A 229 -4.42 -18.34 0.60
CA ALA A 229 -5.38 -19.36 0.14
C ALA A 229 -6.04 -18.99 -1.20
N HIS A 230 -6.31 -17.70 -1.44
CA HIS A 230 -6.90 -17.24 -2.70
C HIS A 230 -5.89 -17.19 -3.83
N VAL A 231 -4.65 -16.80 -3.57
CA VAL A 231 -3.57 -16.80 -4.55
C VAL A 231 -3.26 -18.21 -5.00
N ASP A 232 -3.13 -19.16 -4.07
CA ASP A 232 -2.85 -20.56 -4.37
C ASP A 232 -3.97 -21.21 -5.21
N ALA A 233 -5.22 -20.79 -5.01
CA ALA A 233 -6.36 -21.31 -5.74
C ALA A 233 -6.51 -20.71 -7.16
N LEU A 234 -6.05 -19.49 -7.39
CA LEU A 234 -6.33 -18.71 -8.60
C LEU A 234 -5.13 -18.51 -9.52
N VAL A 235 -3.91 -18.62 -8.99
CA VAL A 235 -2.69 -18.23 -9.70
C VAL A 235 -1.67 -19.36 -9.65
N PRO A 236 -1.06 -19.76 -10.80
CA PRO A 236 0.06 -20.67 -10.77
C PRO A 236 1.18 -20.13 -9.88
N SER A 237 1.81 -20.99 -9.09
CA SER A 237 2.80 -20.61 -8.06
C SER A 237 3.95 -19.72 -8.57
N ARG A 238 4.23 -19.74 -9.87
CA ARG A 238 5.26 -18.88 -10.51
C ARG A 238 4.81 -17.42 -10.75
N GLU A 239 3.51 -17.14 -10.69
CA GLU A 239 2.92 -15.82 -10.92
C GLU A 239 2.34 -15.23 -9.63
N ALA A 240 2.45 -15.95 -8.51
CA ALA A 240 1.95 -15.49 -7.23
C ALA A 240 2.79 -14.29 -6.74
N VAL A 241 2.12 -13.18 -6.48
CA VAL A 241 2.75 -11.96 -5.94
C VAL A 241 2.62 -12.00 -4.43
N GLY A 242 3.73 -11.90 -3.70
CA GLY A 242 3.71 -11.85 -2.24
C GLY A 242 3.11 -10.53 -1.71
N LEU A 243 2.53 -10.55 -0.52
CA LEU A 243 1.97 -9.35 0.12
C LEU A 243 3.01 -8.23 0.25
N SER A 244 4.27 -8.56 0.57
CA SER A 244 5.38 -7.61 0.64
C SER A 244 5.67 -6.90 -0.69
N GLN A 245 5.42 -7.56 -1.84
CA GLN A 245 5.57 -6.93 -3.17
C GLN A 245 4.41 -5.98 -3.49
N LEU A 246 3.26 -6.17 -2.83
CA LEU A 246 2.12 -5.27 -2.91
C LEU A 246 2.26 -4.08 -1.96
N GLY A 247 3.25 -4.08 -1.06
CA GLY A 247 3.41 -3.09 -0.02
C GLY A 247 2.46 -3.32 1.16
N LEU A 248 2.19 -4.57 1.50
CA LEU A 248 1.32 -4.99 2.60
C LEU A 248 2.06 -5.94 3.55
#